data_fc95d443634ddd4780c9248c7cb9b2f1
#
_entry.id   fc95d443634ddd4780c9248c7cb9b2f1
#
_cell.length_a   1.000
_cell.length_b   1.000
_cell.length_c   1.000
_cell.angle_alpha   90.00
_cell.angle_beta   90.00
_cell.angle_gamma   90.00
#
_symmetry.space_group_name_H-M   'P 1'
#
loop_
_entity.id
_entity.type
_entity.pdbx_description
1 polymer ?
#
loop_
_entity_poly.entity_id
_entity_poly.type
_entity_poly.pdbx_seq_one_letter_code
_entity_poly.pdbx_strand_id
1 'polypeptide(L)'
;FTDRRQRQMCIRDRYLSVQSIGKYKRLGTTIDDALGEAFDKTAKLLEIEFPGGREIEVLAEKGNPEKFKLPKPIINKGGCNLSFAGLKTAVLKISKTIKNDQDKFDLAACFQKTIEEILYNKTIIAFNEFEKMNNPKEKKFVVAGGVAANKKIRAMLMKLCEEKNYQSIFPPIEFCGDNAAMIAMVGLEKFKLKLFSNLDHPAKPRWSLDEDAAF
;
A
#
# COMPACT_ATOMS: atom_id res chain seq x y z
N PHE A 1 4.86 -26.48 -6.49
CA PHE A 1 3.92 -25.43 -6.02
C PHE A 1 4.66 -24.54 -5.03
N THR A 2 5.37 -23.55 -5.51
CA THR A 2 5.88 -22.50 -4.63
C THR A 2 4.68 -21.69 -4.17
N ASP A 3 4.35 -21.79 -2.89
CA ASP A 3 3.21 -21.13 -2.28
C ASP A 3 3.33 -19.61 -2.48
N ARG A 4 2.54 -19.04 -3.40
CA ARG A 4 2.44 -17.59 -3.63
C ARG A 4 2.10 -16.83 -2.35
N ARG A 5 1.48 -17.49 -1.35
CA ARG A 5 1.17 -16.88 -0.05
C ARG A 5 2.42 -16.53 0.74
N GLN A 6 3.52 -17.28 0.62
CA GLN A 6 4.78 -16.94 1.29
C GLN A 6 5.47 -15.73 0.66
N ARG A 7 5.35 -15.52 -0.65
CA ARG A 7 5.85 -14.29 -1.30
C ARG A 7 5.07 -13.05 -0.86
N GLN A 8 3.76 -13.17 -0.68
CA GLN A 8 2.91 -12.05 -0.26
C GLN A 8 3.14 -11.61 1.19
N MET A 9 3.59 -12.48 2.08
CA MET A 9 3.87 -12.12 3.47
C MET A 9 5.05 -11.16 3.64
N CYS A 10 5.98 -11.10 2.71
CA CYS A 10 7.11 -10.16 2.72
C CYS A 10 6.80 -8.79 2.10
N ILE A 11 5.71 -8.66 1.31
CA ILE A 11 5.37 -7.49 0.48
C ILE A 11 4.08 -6.81 1.00
N ARG A 12 3.82 -6.83 2.30
CA ARG A 12 2.63 -6.17 2.87
C ARG A 12 2.86 -4.67 3.00
N ASP A 13 1.79 -3.91 2.83
CA ASP A 13 1.81 -2.45 3.00
C ASP A 13 2.29 -2.05 4.38
N ARG A 14 3.19 -1.08 4.44
CA ARG A 14 3.81 -0.62 5.68
C ARG A 14 4.00 0.88 5.67
N TYR A 15 3.85 1.48 6.84
CA TYR A 15 4.38 2.79 7.15
C TYR A 15 5.68 2.62 7.92
N LEU A 16 6.76 3.20 7.39
CA LEU A 16 8.11 3.11 7.97
C LEU A 16 8.66 4.50 8.21
N SER A 17 9.24 4.73 9.38
CA SER A 17 10.16 5.83 9.62
C SER A 17 11.56 5.37 9.23
N VAL A 18 12.18 6.07 8.28
CA VAL A 18 13.52 5.75 7.76
C VAL A 18 14.52 6.74 8.32
N GLN A 19 15.45 6.28 9.14
CA GLN A 19 16.51 7.12 9.72
C GLN A 19 17.76 7.12 8.84
N SER A 20 18.14 5.95 8.35
CA SER A 20 19.27 5.74 7.44
C SER A 20 19.14 4.38 6.77
N ILE A 21 20.06 4.04 5.86
CA ILE A 21 20.11 2.72 5.24
C ILE A 21 20.24 1.64 6.31
N GLY A 22 19.30 0.69 6.31
CA GLY A 22 19.25 -0.41 7.29
C GLY A 22 18.65 -0.03 8.65
N LYS A 23 18.31 1.24 8.90
CA LYS A 23 17.68 1.69 10.16
C LYS A 23 16.27 2.17 9.91
N TYR A 24 15.33 1.27 10.13
CA TYR A 24 13.90 1.48 9.90
C TYR A 24 13.12 1.26 11.19
N LYS A 25 12.07 2.04 11.41
CA LYS A 25 11.08 1.80 12.47
C LYS A 25 9.70 1.71 11.85
N ARG A 26 9.01 0.60 12.10
CA ARG A 26 7.65 0.37 11.61
C ARG A 26 6.66 1.18 12.44
N LEU A 27 5.89 2.03 11.79
CA LEU A 27 4.79 2.78 12.39
C LEU A 27 3.47 2.00 12.27
N GLY A 28 3.29 1.27 11.17
CA GLY A 28 2.12 0.47 10.93
C GLY A 28 2.30 -0.50 9.76
N THR A 29 1.42 -1.48 9.69
CA THR A 29 1.38 -2.50 8.62
C THR A 29 -0.06 -2.91 8.36
N THR A 30 -0.32 -3.52 7.20
CA THR A 30 -1.58 -4.23 7.04
C THR A 30 -1.61 -5.46 7.96
N ILE A 31 -2.75 -5.66 8.65
CA ILE A 31 -2.94 -6.79 9.58
C ILE A 31 -3.55 -8.02 8.89
N ASP A 32 -4.00 -7.86 7.65
CA ASP A 32 -4.65 -8.90 6.87
C ASP A 32 -4.18 -8.88 5.40
N ASP A 33 -5.05 -8.60 4.43
CA ASP A 33 -4.71 -8.53 3.01
C ASP A 33 -3.83 -7.31 2.68
N ALA A 34 -2.94 -7.44 1.69
CA ALA A 34 -2.25 -6.29 1.11
C ALA A 34 -3.20 -5.49 0.21
N LEU A 35 -2.94 -4.19 0.05
CA LEU A 35 -3.78 -3.30 -0.74
C LEU A 35 -3.85 -3.73 -2.22
N GLY A 36 -2.71 -4.07 -2.83
CA GLY A 36 -2.68 -4.61 -4.19
C GLY A 36 -3.52 -5.88 -4.33
N GLU A 37 -3.44 -6.77 -3.34
CA GLU A 37 -4.27 -7.99 -3.28
C GLU A 37 -5.76 -7.65 -3.14
N ALA A 38 -6.12 -6.60 -2.42
CA ALA A 38 -7.51 -6.14 -2.31
C ALA A 38 -8.05 -5.64 -3.66
N PHE A 39 -7.22 -4.92 -4.45
CA PHE A 39 -7.56 -4.53 -5.83
C PHE A 39 -7.77 -5.75 -6.72
N ASP A 40 -6.83 -6.71 -6.74
CA ASP A 40 -6.94 -7.90 -7.58
C ASP A 40 -8.12 -8.78 -7.21
N LYS A 41 -8.41 -8.95 -5.91
CA LYS A 41 -9.59 -9.67 -5.43
C LYS A 41 -10.89 -8.98 -5.84
N THR A 42 -10.93 -7.63 -5.79
CA THR A 42 -12.08 -6.84 -6.24
C THR A 42 -12.29 -6.98 -7.74
N ALA A 43 -11.21 -6.86 -8.54
CA ALA A 43 -11.26 -7.07 -9.98
C ALA A 43 -11.83 -8.46 -10.34
N LYS A 44 -11.33 -9.50 -9.68
CA LYS A 44 -11.85 -10.86 -9.88
C LYS A 44 -13.36 -10.99 -9.56
N LEU A 45 -13.84 -10.31 -8.53
CA LEU A 45 -15.26 -10.30 -8.17
C LEU A 45 -16.13 -9.53 -9.17
N LEU A 46 -15.55 -8.61 -9.92
CA LEU A 46 -16.19 -7.86 -11.01
C LEU A 46 -15.96 -8.50 -12.37
N GLU A 47 -15.37 -9.70 -12.42
CA GLU A 47 -15.04 -10.45 -13.65
C GLU A 47 -14.08 -9.70 -14.58
N ILE A 48 -13.13 -8.97 -13.99
CA ILE A 48 -12.09 -8.20 -14.68
C ILE A 48 -10.80 -9.02 -14.72
N GLU A 49 -10.08 -8.95 -15.84
CA GLU A 49 -8.82 -9.66 -16.03
C GLU A 49 -7.70 -9.13 -15.15
N PHE A 50 -6.71 -9.99 -14.89
CA PHE A 50 -5.49 -9.64 -14.15
C PHE A 50 -4.49 -8.92 -15.09
N PRO A 51 -3.77 -7.87 -14.60
CA PRO A 51 -3.75 -7.31 -13.25
C PRO A 51 -4.91 -6.34 -12.96
N GLY A 52 -5.62 -6.57 -11.85
CA GLY A 52 -6.84 -5.87 -11.54
C GLY A 52 -6.70 -4.41 -11.14
N GLY A 53 -5.55 -3.99 -10.61
CA GLY A 53 -5.38 -2.66 -10.03
C GLY A 53 -5.62 -1.52 -11.03
N ARG A 54 -5.05 -1.62 -12.24
CA ARG A 54 -5.20 -0.63 -13.31
C ARG A 54 -6.63 -0.60 -13.85
N GLU A 55 -7.20 -1.76 -14.06
CA GLU A 55 -8.55 -1.87 -14.63
C GLU A 55 -9.62 -1.32 -13.67
N ILE A 56 -9.49 -1.59 -12.36
CA ILE A 56 -10.37 -0.98 -11.35
C ILE A 56 -10.28 0.55 -11.41
N GLU A 57 -9.09 1.12 -11.56
CA GLU A 57 -8.90 2.58 -11.69
C GLU A 57 -9.64 3.14 -12.91
N VAL A 58 -9.52 2.48 -14.07
CA VAL A 58 -10.18 2.87 -15.32
C VAL A 58 -11.71 2.79 -15.20
N LEU A 59 -12.22 1.72 -14.60
CA LEU A 59 -13.67 1.57 -14.39
C LEU A 59 -14.22 2.58 -13.38
N ALA A 60 -13.46 2.87 -12.33
CA ALA A 60 -13.83 3.83 -11.30
C ALA A 60 -14.00 5.26 -11.86
N GLU A 61 -13.30 5.61 -12.94
CA GLU A 61 -13.48 6.92 -13.61
C GLU A 61 -14.88 7.10 -14.22
N LYS A 62 -15.58 6.01 -14.53
CA LYS A 62 -16.90 6.00 -15.16
C LYS A 62 -18.04 5.82 -14.17
N GLY A 63 -17.74 5.53 -12.90
CA GLY A 63 -18.69 5.19 -11.87
C GLY A 63 -19.04 6.32 -10.90
N ASN A 64 -20.16 6.14 -10.19
CA ASN A 64 -20.58 7.00 -9.09
C ASN A 64 -19.99 6.48 -7.76
N PRO A 65 -19.05 7.20 -7.11
CA PRO A 65 -18.39 6.76 -5.88
C PRO A 65 -19.30 6.81 -4.64
N GLU A 66 -20.54 7.30 -4.75
CA GLU A 66 -21.48 7.42 -3.63
C GLU A 66 -22.60 6.35 -3.64
N LYS A 67 -22.68 5.53 -4.70
CA LYS A 67 -23.80 4.60 -4.88
C LYS A 67 -23.82 3.48 -3.84
N PHE A 68 -22.67 2.92 -3.53
CA PHE A 68 -22.54 1.82 -2.58
C PHE A 68 -21.75 2.25 -1.36
N LYS A 69 -22.25 1.91 -0.17
CA LYS A 69 -21.51 2.15 1.08
C LYS A 69 -20.62 0.95 1.40
N LEU A 70 -19.31 1.17 1.37
CA LEU A 70 -18.31 0.18 1.74
C LEU A 70 -17.76 0.48 3.14
N PRO A 71 -17.45 -0.54 3.94
CA PRO A 71 -16.84 -0.35 5.26
C PRO A 71 -15.41 0.18 5.12
N LYS A 72 -14.98 0.94 6.12
CA LYS A 72 -13.59 1.43 6.25
C LYS A 72 -12.97 0.75 7.47
N PRO A 73 -12.41 -0.49 7.31
CA PRO A 73 -11.93 -1.26 8.45
C PRO A 73 -10.88 -0.47 9.23
N ILE A 74 -10.96 -0.53 10.55
CA ILE A 74 -10.03 0.09 11.52
C ILE A 74 -9.71 1.57 11.31
N ILE A 75 -10.48 2.31 10.48
CA ILE A 75 -10.21 3.74 10.22
C ILE A 75 -10.23 4.55 11.51
N ASN A 76 -11.16 4.25 12.42
CA ASN A 76 -11.33 4.95 13.71
C ASN A 76 -10.48 4.35 14.83
N LYS A 77 -9.74 3.25 14.58
CA LYS A 77 -8.78 2.73 15.56
C LYS A 77 -7.47 3.51 15.44
N GLY A 78 -6.93 3.90 16.58
CA GLY A 78 -5.62 4.57 16.64
C GLY A 78 -4.51 3.76 15.98
N GLY A 79 -3.38 4.43 15.71
CA GLY A 79 -2.22 3.84 15.05
C GLY A 79 -2.34 3.74 13.53
N CYS A 80 -1.23 3.37 12.91
CA CYS A 80 -1.05 3.40 11.45
C CYS A 80 -1.35 2.06 10.76
N ASN A 81 -1.91 1.07 11.47
CA ASN A 81 -2.25 -0.22 10.88
C ASN A 81 -3.38 -0.10 9.85
N LEU A 82 -3.30 -0.92 8.81
CA LEU A 82 -4.25 -1.04 7.71
C LEU A 82 -4.98 -2.39 7.78
N SER A 83 -6.19 -2.44 7.21
CA SER A 83 -6.96 -3.69 7.05
C SER A 83 -7.86 -3.57 5.83
N PHE A 84 -7.87 -4.60 4.98
CA PHE A 84 -8.63 -4.64 3.73
C PHE A 84 -9.49 -5.88 3.56
N ALA A 85 -9.33 -6.93 4.39
CA ALA A 85 -10.10 -8.18 4.25
C ALA A 85 -11.62 -7.97 4.41
N GLY A 86 -12.03 -7.08 5.34
CA GLY A 86 -13.44 -6.74 5.52
C GLY A 86 -14.06 -6.05 4.30
N LEU A 87 -13.25 -5.28 3.56
CA LEU A 87 -13.66 -4.60 2.34
C LEU A 87 -13.96 -5.61 1.22
N LYS A 88 -13.11 -6.63 1.05
CA LYS A 88 -13.36 -7.74 0.10
C LYS A 88 -14.70 -8.41 0.35
N THR A 89 -15.03 -8.70 1.61
CA THR A 89 -16.30 -9.35 1.96
C THR A 89 -17.50 -8.46 1.62
N ALA A 90 -17.38 -7.14 1.82
CA ALA A 90 -18.42 -6.19 1.45
C ALA A 90 -18.59 -6.12 -0.08
N VAL A 91 -17.49 -6.02 -0.82
CA VAL A 91 -17.52 -6.06 -2.29
C VAL A 91 -18.17 -7.34 -2.80
N LEU A 92 -17.82 -8.51 -2.24
CA LEU A 92 -18.46 -9.79 -2.62
C LEU A 92 -19.98 -9.80 -2.38
N LYS A 93 -20.46 -9.18 -1.30
CA LYS A 93 -21.91 -9.10 -1.06
C LYS A 93 -22.60 -8.21 -2.09
N ILE A 94 -22.01 -7.07 -2.41
CA ILE A 94 -22.57 -6.13 -3.37
C ILE A 94 -22.47 -6.67 -4.80
N SER A 95 -21.36 -7.35 -5.17
CA SER A 95 -21.18 -7.89 -6.51
C SER A 95 -22.30 -8.87 -6.93
N LYS A 96 -22.89 -9.58 -5.94
CA LYS A 96 -24.05 -10.45 -6.18
C LYS A 96 -25.36 -9.70 -6.52
N THR A 97 -25.40 -8.40 -6.30
CA THR A 97 -26.58 -7.54 -6.57
C THR A 97 -26.42 -6.71 -7.84
N ILE A 98 -25.29 -6.78 -8.50
CA ILE A 98 -24.99 -6.08 -9.76
C ILE A 98 -25.92 -6.60 -10.88
N LYS A 99 -26.50 -5.67 -11.63
CA LYS A 99 -27.45 -5.97 -12.71
C LYS A 99 -26.94 -5.57 -14.09
N ASN A 100 -26.00 -4.65 -14.16
CA ASN A 100 -25.50 -4.07 -15.40
C ASN A 100 -24.05 -3.57 -15.25
N ASP A 101 -23.42 -3.15 -16.34
CA ASP A 101 -22.05 -2.66 -16.33
C ASP A 101 -21.90 -1.34 -15.56
N GLN A 102 -22.92 -0.48 -15.54
CA GLN A 102 -22.88 0.74 -14.74
C GLN A 102 -22.75 0.44 -13.25
N ASP A 103 -23.42 -0.60 -12.74
CA ASP A 103 -23.25 -1.05 -11.35
C ASP A 103 -21.81 -1.51 -11.07
N LYS A 104 -21.14 -2.15 -12.06
CA LYS A 104 -19.71 -2.53 -11.93
C LYS A 104 -18.83 -1.29 -11.84
N PHE A 105 -19.06 -0.29 -12.68
CA PHE A 105 -18.33 0.97 -12.65
C PHE A 105 -18.52 1.71 -11.30
N ASP A 106 -19.76 1.76 -10.84
CA ASP A 106 -20.10 2.40 -9.57
C ASP A 106 -19.46 1.67 -8.38
N LEU A 107 -19.44 0.33 -8.38
CA LEU A 107 -18.76 -0.43 -7.32
C LEU A 107 -17.24 -0.24 -7.34
N ALA A 108 -16.63 -0.18 -8.52
CA ALA A 108 -15.21 0.14 -8.68
C ALA A 108 -14.89 1.55 -8.15
N ALA A 109 -15.74 2.54 -8.46
CA ALA A 109 -15.61 3.90 -7.97
C ALA A 109 -15.75 4.00 -6.44
N CYS A 110 -16.74 3.32 -5.86
CA CYS A 110 -16.94 3.24 -4.42
C CYS A 110 -15.75 2.56 -3.71
N PHE A 111 -15.20 1.50 -4.30
CA PHE A 111 -14.02 0.81 -3.79
C PHE A 111 -12.80 1.74 -3.81
N GLN A 112 -12.49 2.36 -4.96
CA GLN A 112 -11.39 3.30 -5.13
C GLN A 112 -11.47 4.44 -4.11
N LYS A 113 -12.62 5.10 -3.97
CA LYS A 113 -12.85 6.15 -3.00
C LYS A 113 -12.63 5.68 -1.56
N THR A 114 -13.14 4.50 -1.22
CA THR A 114 -12.98 3.94 0.14
C THR A 114 -11.51 3.71 0.48
N ILE A 115 -10.71 3.20 -0.47
CA ILE A 115 -9.27 3.04 -0.31
C ILE A 115 -8.58 4.40 -0.12
N GLU A 116 -8.91 5.40 -0.93
CA GLU A 116 -8.35 6.75 -0.81
C GLU A 116 -8.62 7.33 0.60
N GLU A 117 -9.84 7.19 1.11
CA GLU A 117 -10.20 7.68 2.44
C GLU A 117 -9.46 6.93 3.58
N ILE A 118 -9.27 5.61 3.46
CA ILE A 118 -8.49 4.83 4.42
C ILE A 118 -7.04 5.29 4.41
N LEU A 119 -6.43 5.39 3.23
CA LEU A 119 -5.03 5.81 3.10
C LEU A 119 -4.82 7.24 3.56
N TYR A 120 -5.71 8.17 3.20
CA TYR A 120 -5.67 9.56 3.64
C TYR A 120 -5.61 9.66 5.17
N ASN A 121 -6.56 9.03 5.85
CA ASN A 121 -6.64 9.08 7.31
C ASN A 121 -5.43 8.43 7.99
N LYS A 122 -5.00 7.25 7.50
CA LYS A 122 -3.87 6.53 8.10
C LYS A 122 -2.54 7.21 7.82
N THR A 123 -2.40 7.90 6.68
CA THR A 123 -1.20 8.69 6.37
C THR A 123 -1.10 9.91 7.30
N ILE A 124 -2.21 10.59 7.62
CA ILE A 124 -2.21 11.67 8.62
C ILE A 124 -1.72 11.16 9.97
N ILE A 125 -2.22 10.01 10.42
CA ILE A 125 -1.76 9.41 11.68
C ILE A 125 -0.26 9.09 11.60
N ALA A 126 0.20 8.54 10.48
CA ALA A 126 1.62 8.22 10.28
C ALA A 126 2.51 9.47 10.32
N PHE A 127 2.07 10.58 9.72
CA PHE A 127 2.78 11.86 9.79
C PHE A 127 2.88 12.36 11.23
N ASN A 128 1.77 12.34 11.97
CA ASN A 128 1.76 12.77 13.37
C ASN A 128 2.69 11.91 14.25
N GLU A 129 2.68 10.57 14.06
CA GLU A 129 3.57 9.68 14.80
C GLU A 129 5.04 9.88 14.42
N PHE A 130 5.34 10.09 13.13
CA PHE A 130 6.68 10.40 12.66
C PHE A 130 7.22 11.69 13.25
N GLU A 131 6.41 12.76 13.28
CA GLU A 131 6.79 14.07 13.84
C GLU A 131 7.07 14.01 15.33
N LYS A 132 6.19 13.32 16.10
CA LYS A 132 6.41 13.12 17.54
C LYS A 132 7.71 12.40 17.88
N MET A 133 8.07 11.43 17.04
CA MET A 133 9.27 10.60 17.29
C MET A 133 10.58 11.27 16.90
N ASN A 134 10.59 12.01 15.82
CA ASN A 134 11.85 12.42 15.16
C ASN A 134 12.11 13.92 15.19
N ASN A 135 11.07 14.75 15.48
CA ASN A 135 11.14 16.22 15.33
C ASN A 135 11.91 16.63 14.06
N PRO A 136 11.47 16.17 12.86
CA PRO A 136 12.28 16.20 11.64
C PRO A 136 12.45 17.62 11.11
N LYS A 137 13.67 17.99 10.73
CA LYS A 137 13.95 19.25 10.02
C LYS A 137 13.42 19.21 8.59
N GLU A 138 13.48 18.05 7.96
CA GLU A 138 12.95 17.79 6.61
C GLU A 138 11.88 16.74 6.66
N LYS A 139 10.73 17.02 6.03
CA LYS A 139 9.59 16.14 5.97
C LYS A 139 9.46 15.56 4.56
N LYS A 140 9.93 14.33 4.37
CA LYS A 140 9.87 13.61 3.09
C LYS A 140 8.97 12.40 3.23
N PHE A 141 8.03 12.22 2.30
CA PHE A 141 7.16 11.06 2.22
C PHE A 141 7.37 10.33 0.92
N VAL A 142 7.92 9.13 1.01
CA VAL A 142 8.19 8.25 -0.14
C VAL A 142 7.09 7.22 -0.24
N VAL A 143 6.48 7.09 -1.42
CA VAL A 143 5.46 6.07 -1.70
C VAL A 143 5.98 5.16 -2.80
N ALA A 144 6.13 3.88 -2.51
CA ALA A 144 6.66 2.88 -3.45
C ALA A 144 5.79 1.62 -3.46
N GLY A 145 6.04 0.73 -4.43
CA GLY A 145 5.26 -0.49 -4.64
C GLY A 145 4.14 -0.33 -5.66
N GLY A 146 3.51 -1.44 -6.07
CA GLY A 146 2.53 -1.47 -7.17
C GLY A 146 1.38 -0.48 -7.04
N VAL A 147 0.88 -0.26 -5.83
CA VAL A 147 -0.22 0.69 -5.57
C VAL A 147 0.20 2.15 -5.81
N ALA A 148 1.49 2.47 -5.68
CA ALA A 148 2.01 3.80 -6.01
C ALA A 148 1.88 4.17 -7.51
N ALA A 149 1.55 3.21 -8.37
CA ALA A 149 1.23 3.45 -9.78
C ALA A 149 -0.20 3.99 -9.97
N ASN A 150 -1.13 3.77 -9.02
CA ASN A 150 -2.50 4.27 -9.10
C ASN A 150 -2.52 5.80 -9.05
N LYS A 151 -3.02 6.44 -10.13
CA LYS A 151 -2.96 7.89 -10.32
C LYS A 151 -3.81 8.65 -9.31
N LYS A 152 -4.98 8.12 -8.93
CA LYS A 152 -5.89 8.76 -7.96
C LYS A 152 -5.29 8.75 -6.56
N ILE A 153 -4.75 7.61 -6.13
CA ILE A 153 -4.04 7.48 -4.84
C ILE A 153 -2.82 8.41 -4.83
N ARG A 154 -2.04 8.44 -5.91
CA ARG A 154 -0.88 9.33 -6.04
C ARG A 154 -1.28 10.80 -5.91
N ALA A 155 -2.28 11.25 -6.66
CA ALA A 155 -2.77 12.62 -6.61
C ALA A 155 -3.28 13.02 -5.22
N MET A 156 -4.05 12.15 -4.56
CA MET A 156 -4.56 12.34 -3.21
C MET A 156 -3.41 12.48 -2.20
N LEU A 157 -2.41 11.59 -2.26
CA LEU A 157 -1.26 11.63 -1.34
C LEU A 157 -0.34 12.84 -1.60
N MET A 158 -0.17 13.26 -2.85
CA MET A 158 0.56 14.49 -3.19
C MET A 158 -0.11 15.71 -2.56
N LYS A 159 -1.43 15.84 -2.75
CA LYS A 159 -2.21 16.92 -2.14
C LYS A 159 -2.11 16.92 -0.61
N LEU A 160 -2.23 15.75 0.02
CA LEU A 160 -2.05 15.62 1.47
C LEU A 160 -0.64 16.07 1.92
N CYS A 161 0.39 15.71 1.17
CA CYS A 161 1.76 16.14 1.45
C CYS A 161 1.90 17.66 1.40
N GLU A 162 1.32 18.32 0.38
CA GLU A 162 1.30 19.79 0.27
C GLU A 162 0.60 20.42 1.48
N GLU A 163 -0.59 19.92 1.85
CA GLU A 163 -1.36 20.39 3.00
C GLU A 163 -0.60 20.25 4.34
N LYS A 164 0.28 19.26 4.46
CA LYS A 164 1.05 18.95 5.68
C LYS A 164 2.51 19.39 5.62
N ASN A 165 2.91 20.12 4.57
CA ASN A 165 4.29 20.56 4.35
C ASN A 165 5.30 19.40 4.28
N TYR A 166 4.91 18.30 3.59
CA TYR A 166 5.79 17.20 3.25
C TYR A 166 6.20 17.28 1.78
N GLN A 167 7.46 16.95 1.50
CA GLN A 167 7.88 16.67 0.13
C GLN A 167 7.45 15.26 -0.24
N SER A 168 6.55 15.12 -1.21
CA SER A 168 6.15 13.81 -1.76
C SER A 168 7.16 13.30 -2.77
N ILE A 169 7.54 12.03 -2.67
CA ILE A 169 8.49 11.37 -3.58
C ILE A 169 7.85 10.07 -4.07
N PHE A 170 7.69 9.95 -5.38
CA PHE A 170 7.16 8.76 -6.03
C PHE A 170 8.17 8.28 -7.08
N PRO A 171 8.45 6.98 -7.17
CA PRO A 171 9.25 6.46 -8.26
C PRO A 171 8.52 6.63 -9.60
N PRO A 172 9.23 6.65 -10.73
CA PRO A 172 8.64 6.45 -12.05
C PRO A 172 7.74 5.21 -12.06
N ILE A 173 6.64 5.24 -12.81
CA ILE A 173 5.63 4.18 -12.80
C ILE A 173 6.23 2.81 -13.15
N GLU A 174 7.19 2.77 -14.07
CA GLU A 174 7.92 1.56 -14.46
C GLU A 174 8.71 0.89 -13.32
N PHE A 175 9.08 1.66 -12.28
CA PHE A 175 9.78 1.14 -11.09
C PHE A 175 8.85 0.92 -9.88
N CYS A 176 7.54 1.09 -10.03
CA CYS A 176 6.60 0.83 -8.94
C CYS A 176 6.40 -0.67 -8.67
N GLY A 177 6.60 -1.54 -9.67
CA GLY A 177 6.56 -2.99 -9.51
C GLY A 177 7.91 -3.57 -9.09
N ASP A 178 7.94 -4.89 -8.89
CA ASP A 178 9.17 -5.62 -8.60
C ASP A 178 10.14 -5.49 -9.78
N ASN A 179 11.37 -5.06 -9.51
CA ASN A 179 12.40 -4.88 -10.53
C ASN A 179 13.80 -5.15 -9.98
N ALA A 180 14.71 -5.56 -10.87
CA ALA A 180 16.09 -5.85 -10.49
C ALA A 180 16.88 -4.59 -10.10
N ALA A 181 16.53 -3.42 -10.64
CA ALA A 181 17.27 -2.18 -10.39
C ALA A 181 17.21 -1.77 -8.92
N MET A 182 16.06 -1.96 -8.23
CA MET A 182 15.95 -1.65 -6.80
C MET A 182 16.84 -2.56 -5.93
N ILE A 183 16.99 -3.83 -6.31
CA ILE A 183 17.85 -4.78 -5.59
C ILE A 183 19.32 -4.44 -5.85
N ALA A 184 19.70 -4.13 -7.09
CA ALA A 184 21.04 -3.71 -7.45
C ALA A 184 21.44 -2.41 -6.71
N MET A 185 20.53 -1.44 -6.61
CA MET A 185 20.78 -0.19 -5.88
C MET A 185 21.01 -0.44 -4.38
N VAL A 186 20.20 -1.27 -3.74
CA VAL A 186 20.41 -1.66 -2.33
C VAL A 186 21.74 -2.37 -2.15
N GLY A 187 22.11 -3.27 -3.09
CA GLY A 187 23.40 -3.94 -3.10
C GLY A 187 24.58 -2.95 -3.19
N LEU A 188 24.47 -1.97 -4.09
CA LEU A 188 25.49 -0.91 -4.25
C LEU A 188 25.67 -0.08 -2.98
N GLU A 189 24.55 0.34 -2.36
CA GLU A 189 24.62 1.13 -1.12
C GLU A 189 25.21 0.32 0.05
N LYS A 190 24.84 -0.96 0.19
CA LYS A 190 25.47 -1.86 1.17
C LYS A 190 26.95 -2.07 0.90
N PHE A 191 27.34 -2.20 -0.38
CA PHE A 191 28.75 -2.33 -0.77
C PHE A 191 29.58 -1.10 -0.37
N LYS A 192 29.09 0.13 -0.63
CA LYS A 192 29.72 1.37 -0.22
C LYS A 192 29.90 1.45 1.30
N LEU A 193 28.93 0.95 2.05
CA LEU A 193 28.97 0.91 3.53
C LEU A 193 29.76 -0.28 4.08
N LYS A 194 30.33 -1.13 3.22
CA LYS A 194 31.06 -2.37 3.60
C LYS A 194 30.18 -3.33 4.43
N LEU A 195 28.88 -3.36 4.20
CA LEU A 195 27.92 -4.25 4.85
C LEU A 195 27.79 -5.53 4.03
N PHE A 196 28.57 -6.53 4.37
CA PHE A 196 28.59 -7.84 3.71
C PHE A 196 27.99 -8.90 4.64
N SER A 197 27.28 -9.86 4.05
CA SER A 197 26.85 -11.09 4.72
C SER A 197 27.81 -12.23 4.41
N ASN A 198 27.89 -13.22 5.27
CA ASN A 198 28.60 -14.46 5.00
C ASN A 198 27.91 -15.25 3.88
N LEU A 199 28.65 -16.16 3.21
CA LEU A 199 28.11 -16.96 2.13
C LEU A 199 27.08 -18.03 2.59
N ASP A 200 27.10 -18.36 3.88
CA ASP A 200 26.20 -19.28 4.55
C ASP A 200 24.94 -18.62 5.12
N HIS A 201 24.61 -17.39 4.66
CA HIS A 201 23.44 -16.64 5.16
C HIS A 201 22.15 -17.44 4.92
N PRO A 202 21.41 -17.80 6.00
CA PRO A 202 20.20 -18.59 5.85
C PRO A 202 19.06 -17.81 5.19
N ALA A 203 18.23 -18.50 4.41
CA ALA A 203 17.00 -17.91 3.91
C ALA A 203 16.07 -17.58 5.08
N LYS A 204 15.61 -16.33 5.15
CA LYS A 204 14.67 -15.86 6.17
C LYS A 204 13.28 -15.68 5.54
N PRO A 205 12.36 -16.62 5.66
CA PRO A 205 11.02 -16.52 5.05
C PRO A 205 10.19 -15.34 5.58
N ARG A 206 10.47 -14.96 6.82
CA ARG A 206 9.87 -13.79 7.49
C ARG A 206 10.99 -12.88 7.97
N TRP A 207 11.37 -11.96 7.11
CA TRP A 207 12.40 -10.97 7.47
C TRP A 207 11.73 -9.63 7.78
N SER A 208 11.79 -9.21 9.04
CA SER A 208 11.33 -7.87 9.44
C SER A 208 12.31 -6.82 8.95
N LEU A 209 11.81 -5.67 8.48
CA LEU A 209 12.65 -4.52 8.13
C LEU A 209 13.15 -3.78 9.38
N ASP A 210 12.41 -3.87 10.48
CA ASP A 210 12.81 -3.43 11.81
C ASP A 210 13.08 -4.68 12.66
N GLU A 211 14.33 -5.06 12.81
CA GLU A 211 14.72 -6.25 13.58
C GLU A 211 14.36 -6.14 15.07
N ASP A 212 14.13 -4.93 15.57
CA ASP A 212 13.78 -4.63 16.97
C ASP A 212 12.25 -4.66 17.24
N ALA A 213 11.41 -4.79 16.24
CA ALA A 213 9.97 -4.90 16.45
C ALA A 213 9.60 -6.33 16.86
N ALA A 214 9.36 -6.54 18.14
CA ALA A 214 8.69 -7.74 18.63
C ALA A 214 7.33 -7.92 17.89
N PHE A 215 7.06 -9.15 17.46
CA PHE A 215 5.80 -9.57 16.83
C PHE A 215 4.64 -9.47 17.81
#